data_652bd9357a78fff950d0fe68a2e8160f
#
_entry.id   652bd9357a78fff950d0fe68a2e8160f
#
_cell.length_a   1.000
_cell.length_b   1.000
_cell.length_c   1.000
_cell.angle_alpha   90.00
_cell.angle_beta   90.00
_cell.angle_gamma   90.00
#
_symmetry.space_group_name_H-M   'P 1'
#
loop_
_entity.id
_entity.type
_entity.pdbx_description
1 polymer ?
#
loop_
_entity_poly.entity_id
_entity_poly.type
_entity_poly.pdbx_seq_one_letter_code
_entity_poly.pdbx_strand_id
1 'polypeptide(L)'
;MLKAVADAVDFDSRQLKRVSLDVETKRDYISLTPREREVCGWLVKGLLNKDIAIKLGTTDATIKVHKARVMEKMHADSVQNLMRKFLESDLENYPLNQ
;
A
#
# COMPACT_ATOMS: atom_id res chain seq x y z
N MET A 1 -38.40 2.30 14.07
CA MET A 1 -37.28 2.59 14.95
C MET A 1 -36.19 1.56 14.85
N LEU A 2 -36.51 0.32 15.10
CA LEU A 2 -35.50 -0.73 15.03
C LEU A 2 -34.91 -0.84 13.66
N LYS A 3 -35.70 -0.66 12.64
CA LYS A 3 -35.23 -0.74 11.28
C LYS A 3 -34.21 0.35 10.97
N ALA A 4 -34.50 1.56 11.40
CA ALA A 4 -33.57 2.67 11.17
C ALA A 4 -32.24 2.43 11.91
N VAL A 5 -32.34 1.89 13.11
CA VAL A 5 -31.15 1.59 13.88
C VAL A 5 -30.32 0.51 13.18
N ALA A 6 -31.00 -0.52 12.67
CA ALA A 6 -30.31 -1.59 11.95
C ALA A 6 -29.59 -1.06 10.72
N ASP A 7 -30.26 -0.18 9.99
CA ASP A 7 -29.64 0.41 8.80
C ASP A 7 -28.40 1.22 9.17
N ALA A 8 -28.50 1.97 10.24
CA ALA A 8 -27.37 2.76 10.72
C ALA A 8 -26.21 1.87 11.12
N VAL A 9 -26.50 0.77 11.78
CA VAL A 9 -25.46 -0.17 12.19
C VAL A 9 -24.76 -0.77 10.99
N ASP A 10 -25.54 -1.15 9.97
CA ASP A 10 -24.95 -1.70 8.76
C ASP A 10 -24.03 -0.71 8.08
N PHE A 11 -24.48 0.54 8.01
CA PHE A 11 -23.66 1.59 7.40
C PHE A 11 -22.38 1.81 8.20
N ASP A 12 -22.48 1.87 9.51
CA ASP A 12 -21.33 2.04 10.37
C ASP A 12 -20.36 0.89 10.24
N SER A 13 -20.87 -0.34 10.12
CA SER A 13 -20.03 -1.50 9.94
C SER A 13 -19.14 -1.38 8.71
N ARG A 14 -19.70 -0.88 7.61
CA ARG A 14 -18.94 -0.70 6.39
C ARG A 14 -17.84 0.32 6.58
N GLN A 15 -18.15 1.43 7.23
CA GLN A 15 -17.16 2.47 7.45
C GLN A 15 -16.06 2.01 8.39
N LEU A 16 -16.42 1.28 9.42
CA LEU A 16 -15.45 0.74 10.36
C LEU A 16 -14.51 -0.22 9.65
N LYS A 17 -15.04 -1.05 8.76
CA LYS A 17 -14.22 -1.99 8.02
C LYS A 17 -13.22 -1.24 7.13
N ARG A 18 -13.68 -0.19 6.47
CA ARG A 18 -12.80 0.61 5.62
C ARG A 18 -11.70 1.28 6.42
N VAL A 19 -12.05 1.86 7.57
CA VAL A 19 -11.07 2.49 8.44
C VAL A 19 -10.06 1.47 8.93
N SER A 20 -10.51 0.28 9.28
CA SER A 20 -9.63 -0.78 9.74
C SER A 20 -8.63 -1.17 8.66
N LEU A 21 -9.09 -1.32 7.41
CA LEU A 21 -8.19 -1.65 6.30
C LEU A 21 -7.18 -0.54 6.05
N ASP A 22 -7.60 0.72 6.19
CA ASP A 22 -6.72 1.85 6.03
C ASP A 22 -5.61 1.84 7.07
N VAL A 23 -5.97 1.55 8.32
CA VAL A 23 -4.99 1.47 9.40
C VAL A 23 -4.00 0.33 9.15
N GLU A 24 -4.50 -0.82 8.72
CA GLU A 24 -3.63 -1.95 8.42
C GLU A 24 -2.68 -1.63 7.28
N THR A 25 -3.17 -0.98 6.25
CA THR A 25 -2.34 -0.61 5.11
C THR A 25 -1.24 0.35 5.52
N LYS A 26 -1.56 1.33 6.33
CA LYS A 26 -0.56 2.27 6.81
C LYS A 26 0.48 1.58 7.69
N ARG A 27 0.05 0.65 8.53
CA ARG A 27 0.97 -0.12 9.35
C ARG A 27 1.90 -0.95 8.49
N ASP A 28 1.35 -1.59 7.46
CA ASP A 28 2.16 -2.38 6.54
C ASP A 28 3.19 -1.50 5.85
N TYR A 29 2.77 -0.32 5.43
CA TYR A 29 3.66 0.61 4.73
C TYR A 29 4.82 1.05 5.62
N ILE A 30 4.54 1.31 6.89
CA ILE A 30 5.57 1.69 7.86
C ILE A 30 6.56 0.55 8.06
N SER A 31 6.11 -0.69 7.94
CA SER A 31 6.97 -1.85 8.15
C SER A 31 7.98 -2.05 7.02
N LEU A 32 7.80 -1.37 5.89
CA LEU A 32 8.74 -1.47 4.78
C LEU A 32 10.07 -0.83 5.17
N THR A 33 11.16 -1.42 4.67
CA THR A 33 12.45 -0.76 4.80
C THR A 33 12.49 0.48 3.92
N PRO A 34 13.41 1.42 4.18
CA PRO A 34 13.51 2.62 3.32
C PRO A 34 13.62 2.28 1.84
N ARG A 35 14.45 1.27 1.50
CA ARG A 35 14.61 0.88 0.10
C ARG A 35 13.32 0.29 -0.46
N GLU A 36 12.61 -0.50 0.36
CA GLU A 36 11.34 -1.07 -0.07
C GLU A 36 10.31 0.03 -0.31
N ARG A 37 10.29 1.06 0.52
CA ARG A 37 9.39 2.19 0.31
C ARG A 37 9.71 2.92 -0.98
N GLU A 38 10.99 3.09 -1.29
CA GLU A 38 11.37 3.71 -2.56
C GLU A 38 10.87 2.89 -3.75
N VAL A 39 11.08 1.58 -3.70
CA VAL A 39 10.62 0.70 -4.77
C VAL A 39 9.10 0.76 -4.88
N CYS A 40 8.40 0.74 -3.74
CA CYS A 40 6.95 0.84 -3.72
C CYS A 40 6.47 2.12 -4.42
N GLY A 41 7.11 3.24 -4.11
CA GLY A 41 6.75 4.52 -4.72
C GLY A 41 6.88 4.50 -6.24
N TRP A 42 7.96 3.89 -6.75
CA TRP A 42 8.14 3.80 -8.19
C TRP A 42 7.18 2.82 -8.83
N LEU A 43 6.88 1.72 -8.12
CA LEU A 43 5.92 0.72 -8.64
C LEU A 43 4.54 1.34 -8.84
N VAL A 44 4.07 2.11 -7.87
CA VAL A 44 2.74 2.72 -7.98
C VAL A 44 2.71 3.82 -9.03
N LYS A 45 3.85 4.31 -9.46
CA LYS A 45 3.93 5.27 -10.57
C LYS A 45 3.98 4.58 -11.91
N GLY A 46 4.02 3.25 -11.93
CA GLY A 46 3.96 2.49 -13.16
C GLY A 46 5.29 2.15 -13.79
N LEU A 47 6.39 2.34 -13.07
CA LEU A 47 7.71 2.03 -13.62
C LEU A 47 7.93 0.53 -13.65
N LEU A 48 8.66 0.08 -14.66
CA LEU A 48 9.07 -1.32 -14.77
C LEU A 48 10.28 -1.56 -13.87
N ASN A 49 10.50 -2.82 -13.54
CA ASN A 49 11.60 -3.20 -12.66
C ASN A 49 12.95 -2.64 -13.14
N LYS A 50 13.21 -2.73 -14.43
CA LYS A 50 14.49 -2.25 -14.96
C LYS A 50 14.62 -0.74 -14.84
N ASP A 51 13.52 -0.01 -14.98
CA ASP A 51 13.54 1.44 -14.83
C ASP A 51 13.82 1.83 -13.38
N ILE A 52 13.22 1.10 -12.45
CA ILE A 52 13.47 1.33 -11.04
C ILE A 52 14.93 1.02 -10.72
N ALA A 53 15.46 -0.07 -11.29
CA ALA A 53 16.85 -0.44 -11.07
C ALA A 53 17.79 0.67 -11.51
N ILE A 54 17.51 1.28 -12.65
CA ILE A 54 18.32 2.39 -13.15
C ILE A 54 18.25 3.57 -12.19
N LYS A 55 17.07 3.92 -11.74
CA LYS A 55 16.90 5.06 -10.83
C LYS A 55 17.59 4.84 -9.50
N LEU A 56 17.62 3.63 -9.01
CA LEU A 56 18.20 3.33 -7.70
C LEU A 56 19.64 2.83 -7.80
N GLY A 57 20.18 2.72 -9.00
CA GLY A 57 21.56 2.30 -9.18
C GLY A 57 21.80 0.85 -8.79
N THR A 58 20.85 -0.02 -9.10
CA THR A 58 20.97 -1.43 -8.75
C THR A 58 20.55 -2.30 -9.94
N THR A 59 20.36 -3.60 -9.71
CA THR A 59 20.04 -4.53 -10.79
C THR A 59 18.55 -4.87 -10.79
N ASP A 60 18.09 -5.34 -11.96
CA ASP A 60 16.72 -5.80 -12.11
C ASP A 60 16.41 -6.93 -11.12
N ALA A 61 17.37 -7.84 -10.94
CA ALA A 61 17.18 -8.96 -10.00
C ALA A 61 16.95 -8.45 -8.58
N THR A 62 17.69 -7.44 -8.17
CA THR A 62 17.53 -6.86 -6.84
C THR A 62 16.16 -6.21 -6.69
N ILE A 63 15.69 -5.53 -7.74
CA ILE A 63 14.39 -4.91 -7.70
C ILE A 63 13.30 -5.97 -7.59
N LYS A 64 13.45 -7.10 -8.28
CA LYS A 64 12.48 -8.19 -8.18
C LYS A 64 12.35 -8.68 -6.73
N VAL A 65 13.47 -8.78 -6.03
CA VAL A 65 13.45 -9.19 -4.62
C VAL A 65 12.72 -8.14 -3.78
N HIS A 66 13.06 -6.88 -3.97
CA HIS A 66 12.40 -5.81 -3.22
C HIS A 66 10.91 -5.76 -3.53
N LYS A 67 10.55 -5.92 -4.80
CA LYS A 67 9.14 -5.92 -5.20
C LYS A 67 8.38 -7.04 -4.51
N ALA A 68 8.97 -8.24 -4.49
CA ALA A 68 8.32 -9.37 -3.83
C ALA A 68 8.07 -9.08 -2.36
N ARG A 69 9.05 -8.47 -1.69
CA ARG A 69 8.90 -8.13 -0.28
C ARG A 69 7.85 -7.05 -0.06
N VAL A 70 7.81 -6.06 -0.94
CA VAL A 70 6.78 -5.02 -0.87
C VAL A 70 5.41 -5.64 -1.00
N MET A 71 5.22 -6.49 -2.01
CA MET A 71 3.94 -7.15 -2.23
C MET A 71 3.52 -7.98 -1.03
N GLU A 72 4.46 -8.71 -0.46
CA GLU A 72 4.19 -9.55 0.70
C GLU A 72 3.81 -8.70 1.92
N LYS A 73 4.60 -7.69 2.21
CA LYS A 73 4.37 -6.86 3.39
C LYS A 73 3.11 -6.00 3.26
N MET A 74 2.82 -5.54 2.05
CA MET A 74 1.62 -4.74 1.80
C MET A 74 0.38 -5.59 1.55
N HIS A 75 0.53 -6.91 1.55
CA HIS A 75 -0.58 -7.84 1.29
C HIS A 75 -1.25 -7.54 -0.03
N ALA A 76 -0.44 -7.25 -1.04
CA ALA A 76 -0.93 -6.95 -2.39
C ALA A 76 -0.67 -8.14 -3.29
N ASP A 77 -1.67 -8.51 -4.09
CA ASP A 77 -1.55 -9.63 -5.01
C ASP A 77 -1.17 -9.19 -6.42
N SER A 78 -1.14 -7.89 -6.67
CA SER A 78 -0.79 -7.35 -7.97
C SER A 78 -0.37 -5.90 -7.81
N VAL A 79 0.28 -5.36 -8.84
CA VAL A 79 0.65 -3.94 -8.83
C VAL A 79 -0.59 -3.06 -8.78
N GLN A 80 -1.65 -3.45 -9.50
CA GLN A 80 -2.90 -2.70 -9.48
C GLN A 80 -3.49 -2.67 -8.06
N ASN A 81 -3.45 -3.79 -7.36
CA ASN A 81 -3.93 -3.86 -5.99
C ASN A 81 -3.09 -2.96 -5.08
N LEU A 82 -1.77 -2.99 -5.27
CA LEU A 82 -0.87 -2.13 -4.52
C LEU A 82 -1.17 -0.66 -4.78
N MET A 83 -1.37 -0.29 -6.03
CA MET A 83 -1.69 1.08 -6.40
C MET A 83 -2.98 1.55 -5.73
N ARG A 84 -3.99 0.69 -5.71
CA ARG A 84 -5.26 1.02 -5.08
C ARG A 84 -5.08 1.27 -3.59
N LYS A 85 -4.37 0.37 -2.91
CA LYS A 85 -4.12 0.52 -1.48
C LYS A 85 -3.36 1.81 -1.19
N PHE A 86 -2.37 2.09 -2.02
CA PHE A 86 -1.54 3.28 -1.87
C PHE A 86 -2.39 4.55 -1.98
N LEU A 87 -3.26 4.61 -2.98
CA LEU A 87 -4.12 5.78 -3.20
C LEU A 87 -5.21 5.90 -2.15
N GLU A 88 -5.85 4.80 -1.81
CA GLU A 88 -6.96 4.83 -0.85
C GLU A 88 -6.50 5.22 0.54
N SER A 89 -5.27 4.86 0.90
CA SER A 89 -4.71 5.19 2.21
C SER A 89 -3.88 6.46 2.19
N ASP A 90 -3.83 7.15 1.05
CA ASP A 90 -3.08 8.39 0.89
C ASP A 90 -1.64 8.25 1.37
N LEU A 91 -1.01 7.15 1.00
CA LEU A 91 0.35 6.87 1.44
C LEU A 91 1.37 7.81 0.83
N GLU A 92 1.03 8.39 -0.32
CA GLU A 92 1.92 9.34 -0.99
C GLU A 92 2.25 10.51 -0.07
N ASN A 93 1.27 10.94 0.73
CA ASN A 93 1.44 12.07 1.63
C ASN A 93 1.60 11.63 3.08
N TYR A 94 1.82 10.33 3.32
CA TYR A 94 1.94 9.85 4.67
C TYR A 94 3.24 10.35 5.30
N PRO A 95 3.17 11.01 6.46
CA PRO A 95 4.36 11.59 7.06
C PRO A 95 5.23 10.54 7.71
N LEU A 96 6.24 10.10 6.99
CA LEU A 96 7.24 9.18 7.52
C LEU A 96 8.42 10.02 8.00
N ASN A 97 8.44 10.34 9.25
CA ASN A 97 9.53 11.10 9.84
C ASN A 97 10.63 10.14 10.24
N GLN A 98 11.77 10.29 9.62
CA GLN A 98 12.90 9.46 9.95
C GLN A 98 14.08 10.29 10.26
#